data_4a7b0fd71d840d12f29aa2745c08d234
#
_entry.id   4a7b0fd71d840d12f29aa2745c08d234
#
_cell.length_a   1.000
_cell.length_b   1.000
_cell.length_c   1.000
_cell.angle_alpha   90.00
_cell.angle_beta   90.00
_cell.angle_gamma   90.00
#
_symmetry.space_group_name_H-M   'P 1'
#
loop_
_entity.id
_entity.type
_entity.pdbx_description
1 polymer ?
#
loop_
_entity_poly.entity_id
_entity_poly.type
_entity_poly.pdbx_seq_one_letter_code
_entity_poly.pdbx_strand_id
1 'polypeptide(L)'
;MKSQALTNRRWFSPISYSLAIAAVAFALLGGLTDIAAAQQTMASSDKIWASFKGDVFGERQIISDTGLVRIEAPKRAQDAALVPVDIYIDPAKAPDGVKAVTLIIDVNPAPLAATFTLGKDAGVTHISTRVRVNDYSWLRAIAETGSGQLHMTQTFVKASGGCSAPAVKNTDEAMASMGKMKLRQFPEPAMSQVQELQLMIRHPNNSGFQRDPITQYFIPAHFVEKLSISQDDRLILAMEGGISISEDPNFRFDFKANGPGEIKVEATDTDGKVFQDQWPLEAAGL
;
A
#
# COMPACT_ATOMS: atom_id res chain seq x y z
N MET A 1 -39.34 -1.61 -82.22
CA MET A 1 -38.27 -1.92 -81.28
C MET A 1 -38.41 -0.98 -80.10
N LYS A 2 -38.90 -1.51 -78.93
CA LYS A 2 -39.12 -0.74 -77.69
C LYS A 2 -38.17 -1.26 -76.68
N SER A 3 -37.19 -0.40 -76.23
CA SER A 3 -36.25 -0.66 -75.14
C SER A 3 -36.97 -0.45 -73.81
N GLN A 4 -36.95 -1.48 -72.95
CA GLN A 4 -37.41 -1.38 -71.56
C GLN A 4 -36.21 -1.07 -70.65
N ALA A 5 -36.31 0.03 -69.94
CA ALA A 5 -35.37 0.39 -68.88
C ALA A 5 -35.79 -0.28 -67.55
N LEU A 6 -34.94 -1.14 -66.99
CA LEU A 6 -35.09 -1.77 -65.68
C LEU A 6 -34.63 -0.79 -64.58
N THR A 7 -35.54 -0.27 -63.80
CA THR A 7 -35.25 0.52 -62.58
C THR A 7 -35.03 -0.42 -61.40
N ASN A 8 -33.80 -0.55 -60.94
CA ASN A 8 -33.42 -1.28 -59.72
C ASN A 8 -33.75 -0.41 -58.46
N ARG A 9 -34.91 -0.60 -57.86
CA ARG A 9 -35.21 -0.05 -56.53
C ARG A 9 -34.59 -0.98 -55.45
N ARG A 10 -33.50 -0.56 -54.84
CA ARG A 10 -32.99 -1.16 -53.61
C ARG A 10 -33.90 -0.75 -52.44
N TRP A 11 -34.64 -1.71 -51.90
CA TRP A 11 -35.38 -1.56 -50.66
C TRP A 11 -34.38 -1.72 -49.51
N PHE A 12 -34.03 -0.62 -48.82
CA PHE A 12 -33.34 -0.68 -47.56
C PHE A 12 -34.32 -1.09 -46.47
N SER A 13 -34.08 -2.24 -45.87
CA SER A 13 -34.95 -2.81 -44.82
C SER A 13 -34.79 -1.95 -43.52
N PRO A 14 -35.88 -1.51 -42.87
CA PRO A 14 -35.82 -0.73 -41.62
C PRO A 14 -35.34 -1.54 -40.40
N ILE A 15 -35.14 -2.85 -40.53
CA ILE A 15 -34.75 -3.77 -39.45
C ILE A 15 -33.29 -3.52 -38.98
N SER A 16 -32.42 -3.02 -39.88
CA SER A 16 -30.98 -2.81 -39.57
C SER A 16 -30.73 -1.67 -38.58
N TYR A 17 -31.58 -0.67 -38.51
CA TYR A 17 -31.45 0.49 -37.61
C TYR A 17 -31.91 0.19 -36.20
N SER A 18 -32.93 -0.68 -36.02
CA SER A 18 -33.45 -1.04 -34.70
C SER A 18 -32.50 -1.90 -33.90
N LEU A 19 -31.71 -2.78 -34.55
CA LEU A 19 -30.69 -3.60 -33.90
C LEU A 19 -29.47 -2.79 -33.44
N ALA A 20 -29.08 -1.77 -34.23
CA ALA A 20 -27.95 -0.89 -33.87
C ALA A 20 -28.28 0.01 -32.68
N ILE A 21 -29.51 0.55 -32.59
CA ILE A 21 -29.97 1.37 -31.45
C ILE A 21 -30.07 0.53 -30.17
N ALA A 22 -30.56 -0.72 -30.26
CA ALA A 22 -30.66 -1.61 -29.12
C ALA A 22 -29.28 -2.00 -28.56
N ALA A 23 -28.28 -2.22 -29.44
CA ALA A 23 -26.90 -2.53 -29.00
C ALA A 23 -26.21 -1.36 -28.33
N VAL A 24 -26.41 -0.13 -28.78
CA VAL A 24 -25.86 1.08 -28.15
C VAL A 24 -26.55 1.36 -26.81
N ALA A 25 -27.86 1.17 -26.69
CA ALA A 25 -28.56 1.32 -25.42
C ALA A 25 -28.14 0.28 -24.38
N PHE A 26 -27.87 -0.96 -24.79
CA PHE A 26 -27.38 -2.01 -23.88
C PHE A 26 -25.95 -1.75 -23.39
N ALA A 27 -25.09 -1.22 -24.24
CA ALA A 27 -23.72 -0.82 -23.86
C ALA A 27 -23.72 0.38 -22.89
N LEU A 28 -24.62 1.34 -23.04
CA LEU A 28 -24.77 2.48 -22.14
C LEU A 28 -25.33 2.07 -20.76
N LEU A 29 -26.25 1.12 -20.71
CA LEU A 29 -26.82 0.58 -19.45
C LEU A 29 -25.77 -0.23 -18.67
N GLY A 30 -24.89 -1.01 -19.34
CA GLY A 30 -23.79 -1.75 -18.70
C GLY A 30 -22.79 -0.81 -18.03
N GLY A 31 -22.45 0.30 -18.68
CA GLY A 31 -21.52 1.29 -18.10
C GLY A 31 -22.07 2.01 -16.86
N LEU A 32 -23.37 2.23 -16.76
CA LEU A 32 -24.02 2.86 -15.61
C LEU A 32 -24.06 1.96 -14.37
N THR A 33 -24.19 0.65 -14.55
CA THR A 33 -24.19 -0.33 -13.43
C THR A 33 -22.81 -0.46 -12.78
N ASP A 34 -21.74 -0.42 -13.56
CA ASP A 34 -20.37 -0.49 -13.03
C ASP A 34 -19.98 0.77 -12.24
N ILE A 35 -20.44 1.94 -12.67
CA ILE A 35 -20.22 3.21 -11.95
C ILE A 35 -21.00 3.20 -10.62
N ALA A 36 -22.25 2.77 -10.61
CA ALA A 36 -23.06 2.70 -9.40
C ALA A 36 -22.49 1.70 -8.38
N ALA A 37 -22.02 0.55 -8.82
CA ALA A 37 -21.38 -0.45 -7.96
C ALA A 37 -20.06 0.07 -7.34
N ALA A 38 -19.25 0.78 -8.12
CA ALA A 38 -18.02 1.39 -7.62
C ALA A 38 -18.29 2.49 -6.58
N GLN A 39 -19.30 3.33 -6.80
CA GLN A 39 -19.70 4.36 -5.83
C GLN A 39 -20.24 3.74 -4.53
N GLN A 40 -20.99 2.66 -4.60
CA GLN A 40 -21.50 1.95 -3.42
C GLN A 40 -20.36 1.35 -2.58
N THR A 41 -19.32 0.79 -3.20
CA THR A 41 -18.16 0.24 -2.49
C THR A 41 -17.30 1.34 -1.85
N MET A 42 -17.12 2.48 -2.50
CA MET A 42 -16.44 3.65 -1.91
C MET A 42 -17.20 4.15 -0.66
N ALA A 43 -18.51 4.34 -0.76
CA ALA A 43 -19.35 4.77 0.36
C ALA A 43 -19.36 3.76 1.51
N SER A 44 -19.25 2.47 1.22
CA SER A 44 -19.11 1.40 2.21
C SER A 44 -17.79 1.52 2.98
N SER A 45 -16.68 1.73 2.28
CA SER A 45 -15.36 1.94 2.85
C SER A 45 -15.34 3.18 3.76
N ASP A 46 -15.95 4.31 3.31
CA ASP A 46 -16.05 5.53 4.13
C ASP A 46 -16.86 5.31 5.43
N LYS A 47 -17.90 4.49 5.39
CA LYS A 47 -18.66 4.13 6.61
C LYS A 47 -17.82 3.34 7.59
N ILE A 48 -17.03 2.38 7.10
CA ILE A 48 -16.11 1.59 7.93
C ILE A 48 -15.07 2.52 8.56
N TRP A 49 -14.44 3.40 7.78
CA TRP A 49 -13.52 4.41 8.31
C TRP A 49 -14.16 5.26 9.41
N ALA A 50 -15.37 5.76 9.19
CA ALA A 50 -16.07 6.58 10.17
C ALA A 50 -16.35 5.83 11.50
N SER A 51 -16.49 4.50 11.46
CA SER A 51 -16.78 3.70 12.65
C SER A 51 -15.58 3.46 13.58
N PHE A 52 -14.34 3.50 13.06
CA PHE A 52 -13.15 3.18 13.86
C PHE A 52 -12.12 4.33 13.96
N LYS A 53 -12.22 5.40 13.16
CA LYS A 53 -11.24 6.51 13.19
C LYS A 53 -11.06 7.10 14.58
N GLY A 54 -12.12 7.13 15.39
CA GLY A 54 -12.09 7.62 16.77
C GLY A 54 -11.26 6.73 17.69
N ASP A 55 -11.23 5.43 17.46
CA ASP A 55 -10.42 4.49 18.24
C ASP A 55 -8.92 4.69 18.01
N VAL A 56 -8.54 5.09 16.78
CA VAL A 56 -7.15 5.31 16.38
C VAL A 56 -6.66 6.72 16.71
N PHE A 57 -7.47 7.74 16.42
CA PHE A 57 -7.04 9.15 16.48
C PHE A 57 -7.76 9.97 17.57
N GLY A 58 -8.72 9.37 18.30
CA GLY A 58 -9.56 10.09 19.26
C GLY A 58 -10.42 11.15 18.56
N GLU A 59 -10.67 12.23 19.29
CA GLU A 59 -11.45 13.38 18.79
C GLU A 59 -10.60 14.39 18.00
N ARG A 60 -9.37 14.03 17.64
CA ARG A 60 -8.48 14.92 16.88
C ARG A 60 -9.04 15.20 15.49
N GLN A 61 -8.99 16.46 15.08
CA GLN A 61 -9.38 16.87 13.75
C GLN A 61 -8.38 16.33 12.72
N ILE A 62 -8.89 15.70 11.66
CA ILE A 62 -8.10 15.25 10.52
C ILE A 62 -8.38 16.19 9.34
N ILE A 63 -7.34 16.82 8.83
CA ILE A 63 -7.39 17.78 7.72
C ILE A 63 -7.08 17.03 6.43
N SER A 64 -7.98 17.05 5.47
CA SER A 64 -7.79 16.33 4.20
C SER A 64 -7.17 17.21 3.12
N ASP A 65 -6.46 16.57 2.19
CA ASP A 65 -6.00 17.14 0.91
C ASP A 65 -5.14 18.41 1.01
N THR A 66 -4.36 18.54 2.08
CA THR A 66 -3.42 19.66 2.26
C THR A 66 -2.19 19.57 1.36
N GLY A 67 -1.96 18.36 0.79
CA GLY A 67 -0.78 18.01 0.03
C GLY A 67 0.49 17.82 0.89
N LEU A 68 0.38 17.82 2.23
CA LEU A 68 1.48 17.46 3.13
C LEU A 68 1.87 15.99 2.93
N VAL A 69 0.89 15.12 2.80
CA VAL A 69 1.06 13.70 2.53
C VAL A 69 0.34 13.33 1.24
N ARG A 70 0.94 12.46 0.42
CA ARG A 70 0.39 11.91 -0.80
C ARG A 70 0.59 10.40 -0.79
N ILE A 71 -0.43 9.65 -1.19
CA ILE A 71 -0.41 8.19 -1.30
C ILE A 71 -0.61 7.78 -2.74
N GLU A 72 0.20 6.84 -3.21
CA GLU A 72 0.06 6.22 -4.52
C GLU A 72 -0.09 4.70 -4.36
N ALA A 73 -1.01 4.13 -5.11
CA ALA A 73 -1.22 2.70 -5.24
C ALA A 73 -1.92 2.41 -6.58
N PRO A 74 -1.84 1.20 -7.14
CA PRO A 74 -2.53 0.86 -8.36
C PRO A 74 -4.05 0.92 -8.16
N LYS A 75 -4.78 1.53 -9.09
CA LYS A 75 -6.26 1.58 -9.07
C LYS A 75 -6.89 0.18 -9.02
N ARG A 76 -6.21 -0.82 -9.58
CA ARG A 76 -6.57 -2.24 -9.54
C ARG A 76 -5.30 -3.03 -9.26
N ALA A 77 -5.31 -3.80 -8.18
CA ALA A 77 -4.20 -4.68 -7.85
C ALA A 77 -4.12 -5.85 -8.84
N GLN A 78 -2.91 -6.20 -9.27
CA GLN A 78 -2.63 -7.44 -9.99
C GLN A 78 -2.62 -8.64 -9.04
N ASP A 79 -2.09 -8.42 -7.84
CA ASP A 79 -2.09 -9.36 -6.73
C ASP A 79 -2.55 -8.62 -5.46
N ALA A 80 -3.65 -9.05 -4.89
CA ALA A 80 -4.23 -8.44 -3.70
C ALA A 80 -3.40 -8.68 -2.42
N ALA A 81 -2.51 -9.67 -2.42
CA ALA A 81 -1.59 -9.96 -1.31
C ALA A 81 -0.29 -9.13 -1.37
N LEU A 82 0.01 -8.50 -2.53
CA LEU A 82 1.27 -7.81 -2.79
C LEU A 82 1.03 -6.43 -3.44
N VAL A 83 0.13 -5.65 -2.89
CA VAL A 83 -0.22 -4.31 -3.43
C VAL A 83 0.87 -3.31 -3.05
N PRO A 84 1.58 -2.73 -4.02
CA PRO A 84 2.57 -1.69 -3.74
C PRO A 84 1.87 -0.40 -3.29
N VAL A 85 2.44 0.24 -2.29
CA VAL A 85 1.99 1.53 -1.75
C VAL A 85 3.20 2.42 -1.56
N ASP A 86 3.14 3.62 -2.13
CA ASP A 86 4.11 4.69 -1.97
C ASP A 86 3.48 5.86 -1.22
N ILE A 87 4.15 6.33 -0.18
CA ILE A 87 3.74 7.47 0.64
C ILE A 87 4.82 8.54 0.51
N TYR A 88 4.43 9.73 0.08
CA TYR A 88 5.30 10.89 -0.06
C TYR A 88 4.91 11.97 0.94
N ILE A 89 5.90 12.62 1.51
CA ILE A 89 5.77 13.68 2.51
C ILE A 89 6.42 14.93 1.96
N ASP A 90 5.70 16.05 1.95
CA ASP A 90 6.23 17.36 1.56
C ASP A 90 6.68 18.13 2.82
N PRO A 91 7.99 18.18 3.14
CA PRO A 91 8.47 18.82 4.34
C PRO A 91 8.23 20.34 4.36
N ALA A 92 8.05 20.97 3.19
CA ALA A 92 7.76 22.40 3.10
C ALA A 92 6.39 22.77 3.72
N LYS A 93 5.49 21.79 3.87
CA LYS A 93 4.15 21.95 4.45
C LYS A 93 4.07 21.61 5.95
N ALA A 94 5.15 21.12 6.53
CA ALA A 94 5.27 20.85 7.96
C ALA A 94 6.60 21.41 8.50
N PRO A 95 6.69 22.71 8.74
CA PRO A 95 7.92 23.34 9.23
C PRO A 95 8.38 22.82 10.59
N ASP A 96 7.48 22.25 11.38
CA ASP A 96 7.73 21.56 12.64
C ASP A 96 8.03 20.05 12.47
N GLY A 97 8.14 19.60 11.21
CA GLY A 97 8.41 18.22 10.84
C GLY A 97 7.18 17.31 10.89
N VAL A 98 7.35 16.06 10.46
CA VAL A 98 6.37 14.98 10.57
C VAL A 98 6.92 13.94 11.53
N LYS A 99 6.15 13.59 12.55
CA LYS A 99 6.52 12.59 13.57
C LYS A 99 6.21 11.17 13.13
N ALA A 100 5.04 11.00 12.51
CA ALA A 100 4.55 9.69 12.14
C ALA A 100 3.64 9.74 10.91
N VAL A 101 3.56 8.60 10.21
CA VAL A 101 2.57 8.37 9.17
C VAL A 101 1.86 7.06 9.45
N THR A 102 0.54 7.11 9.54
CA THR A 102 -0.30 5.94 9.73
C THR A 102 -0.94 5.52 8.41
N LEU A 103 -0.78 4.27 8.03
CA LEU A 103 -1.41 3.67 6.85
C LEU A 103 -2.63 2.85 7.28
N ILE A 104 -3.78 3.19 6.72
CA ILE A 104 -5.06 2.54 6.96
C ILE A 104 -5.56 1.91 5.66
N ILE A 105 -6.16 0.73 5.77
CA ILE A 105 -6.87 0.03 4.68
C ILE A 105 -8.27 -0.28 5.22
N ASP A 106 -9.25 0.55 4.88
CA ASP A 106 -10.55 0.59 5.56
C ASP A 106 -11.23 -0.77 5.69
N VAL A 107 -11.22 -1.59 4.62
CA VAL A 107 -12.00 -2.83 4.53
C VAL A 107 -11.18 -4.08 4.95
N ASN A 108 -9.93 -3.91 5.37
CA ASN A 108 -9.17 -5.04 5.90
C ASN A 108 -9.71 -5.47 7.28
N PRO A 109 -9.58 -6.77 7.64
CA PRO A 109 -9.99 -7.27 8.96
C PRO A 109 -9.36 -6.52 10.14
N ALA A 110 -8.12 -6.05 9.97
CA ALA A 110 -7.45 -5.08 10.83
C ALA A 110 -7.13 -3.85 9.97
N PRO A 111 -7.93 -2.78 10.04
CA PRO A 111 -7.79 -1.62 9.16
C PRO A 111 -6.48 -0.85 9.34
N LEU A 112 -5.92 -0.77 10.54
CA LEU A 112 -4.60 -0.18 10.78
C LEU A 112 -3.54 -1.14 10.23
N ALA A 113 -2.96 -0.76 9.09
CA ALA A 113 -1.96 -1.58 8.40
C ALA A 113 -0.56 -1.41 9.03
N ALA A 114 -0.16 -0.16 9.27
CA ALA A 114 1.10 0.18 9.92
C ALA A 114 1.09 1.64 10.40
N THR A 115 1.88 1.91 11.45
CA THR A 115 2.30 3.26 11.84
C THR A 115 3.82 3.36 11.68
N PHE A 116 4.27 4.31 10.87
CA PHE A 116 5.67 4.63 10.67
C PHE A 116 6.04 5.84 11.52
N THR A 117 6.91 5.67 12.50
CA THR A 117 7.49 6.75 13.29
C THR A 117 8.77 7.22 12.62
N LEU A 118 8.87 8.52 12.35
CA LEU A 118 10.01 9.13 11.67
C LEU A 118 10.98 9.70 12.68
N GLY A 119 12.27 9.43 12.48
CA GLY A 119 13.33 10.06 13.28
C GLY A 119 13.30 11.58 13.11
N LYS A 120 13.43 12.31 14.22
CA LYS A 120 13.25 13.77 14.26
C LYS A 120 14.03 14.53 13.18
N ASP A 121 15.27 14.11 12.93
CA ASP A 121 16.16 14.76 11.96
C ASP A 121 16.50 13.84 10.77
N ALA A 122 15.74 12.76 10.60
CA ALA A 122 15.98 11.76 9.56
C ALA A 122 15.63 12.27 8.16
N GLY A 123 14.76 13.27 8.05
CA GLY A 123 14.39 13.89 6.76
C GLY A 123 13.74 12.90 5.78
N VAL A 124 13.00 11.91 6.29
CA VAL A 124 12.27 10.94 5.46
C VAL A 124 11.16 11.66 4.71
N THR A 125 11.15 11.54 3.40
CA THR A 125 10.15 12.15 2.50
C THR A 125 9.42 11.13 1.64
N HIS A 126 9.90 9.89 1.58
CA HIS A 126 9.28 8.79 0.86
C HIS A 126 9.36 7.49 1.66
N ILE A 127 8.26 6.74 1.66
CA ILE A 127 8.16 5.38 2.20
C ILE A 127 7.38 4.53 1.20
N SER A 128 7.98 3.43 0.75
CA SER A 128 7.33 2.44 -0.10
C SER A 128 7.29 1.09 0.61
N THR A 129 6.15 0.41 0.52
CA THR A 129 5.96 -0.93 1.07
C THR A 129 4.95 -1.72 0.25
N ARG A 130 4.68 -2.96 0.66
CA ARG A 130 3.64 -3.81 0.06
C ARG A 130 2.66 -4.23 1.12
N VAL A 131 1.38 -4.17 0.78
CA VAL A 131 0.29 -4.50 1.70
C VAL A 131 -0.68 -5.51 1.09
N ARG A 132 -1.37 -6.23 1.96
CA ARG A 132 -2.53 -7.05 1.62
C ARG A 132 -3.77 -6.17 1.61
N VAL A 133 -4.58 -6.27 0.57
CA VAL A 133 -5.88 -5.57 0.48
C VAL A 133 -6.97 -6.62 0.31
N ASN A 134 -7.87 -6.72 1.29
CA ASN A 134 -8.83 -7.81 1.37
C ASN A 134 -10.04 -7.62 0.46
N ASP A 135 -10.47 -6.38 0.24
CA ASP A 135 -11.57 -6.03 -0.65
C ASP A 135 -11.37 -4.61 -1.19
N TYR A 136 -12.23 -4.18 -2.12
CA TYR A 136 -12.25 -2.82 -2.65
C TYR A 136 -12.28 -1.81 -1.51
N SER A 137 -11.24 -0.99 -1.40
CA SER A 137 -10.98 -0.19 -0.20
C SER A 137 -10.35 1.15 -0.51
N TRP A 138 -10.66 2.17 0.30
CA TRP A 138 -9.76 3.30 0.46
C TRP A 138 -8.52 2.86 1.24
N LEU A 139 -7.36 3.24 0.72
CA LEU A 139 -6.10 3.28 1.44
C LEU A 139 -5.88 4.73 1.86
N ARG A 140 -5.65 4.95 3.15
CA ARG A 140 -5.46 6.28 3.73
C ARG A 140 -4.07 6.40 4.32
N ALA A 141 -3.38 7.50 4.02
CA ALA A 141 -2.16 7.88 4.70
C ALA A 141 -2.44 9.13 5.56
N ILE A 142 -2.18 9.03 6.86
CA ILE A 142 -2.40 10.08 7.83
C ILE A 142 -1.05 10.48 8.43
N ALA A 143 -0.57 11.68 8.11
CA ALA A 143 0.65 12.24 8.66
C ALA A 143 0.35 13.04 9.93
N GLU A 144 1.10 12.80 11.00
CA GLU A 144 1.10 13.59 12.22
C GLU A 144 2.30 14.53 12.24
N THR A 145 2.05 15.83 12.32
CA THR A 145 3.10 16.85 12.38
C THR A 145 3.75 16.94 13.76
N GLY A 146 4.85 17.68 13.87
CA GLY A 146 5.53 18.00 15.13
C GLY A 146 4.59 18.61 16.16
N SER A 147 3.64 19.46 15.76
CA SER A 147 2.61 20.06 16.60
C SER A 147 1.42 19.14 16.92
N GLY A 148 1.36 17.94 16.33
CA GLY A 148 0.27 16.98 16.54
C GLY A 148 -0.94 17.17 15.63
N GLN A 149 -0.86 17.98 14.60
CA GLN A 149 -1.91 18.09 13.58
C GLN A 149 -1.92 16.84 12.70
N LEU A 150 -3.12 16.39 12.32
CA LEU A 150 -3.32 15.23 11.46
C LEU A 150 -3.72 15.66 10.04
N HIS A 151 -2.95 15.22 9.05
CA HIS A 151 -3.20 15.50 7.64
C HIS A 151 -3.38 14.19 6.89
N MET A 152 -4.49 14.05 6.16
CA MET A 152 -4.85 12.81 5.46
C MET A 152 -4.92 13.01 3.95
N THR A 153 -4.53 11.98 3.24
CA THR A 153 -4.85 11.74 1.82
C THR A 153 -5.31 10.30 1.64
N GLN A 154 -5.97 10.01 0.52
CA GLN A 154 -6.48 8.68 0.26
C GLN A 154 -6.45 8.32 -1.22
N THR A 155 -6.36 7.02 -1.52
CA THR A 155 -6.49 6.46 -2.86
C THR A 155 -7.35 5.20 -2.83
N PHE A 156 -8.19 4.98 -3.85
CA PHE A 156 -9.07 3.82 -3.90
C PHE A 156 -8.45 2.69 -4.71
N VAL A 157 -8.38 1.50 -4.12
CA VAL A 157 -7.80 0.30 -4.72
C VAL A 157 -8.87 -0.78 -4.87
N LYS A 158 -8.96 -1.33 -6.07
CA LYS A 158 -9.79 -2.50 -6.38
C LYS A 158 -8.92 -3.76 -6.24
N ALA A 159 -9.15 -4.51 -5.17
CA ALA A 159 -8.47 -5.76 -4.85
C ALA A 159 -9.46 -6.73 -4.20
N SER A 160 -9.16 -8.00 -4.08
CA SER A 160 -10.00 -8.98 -3.40
C SER A 160 -9.19 -10.15 -2.88
N GLY A 161 -9.44 -10.55 -1.62
CA GLY A 161 -8.89 -11.75 -1.01
C GLY A 161 -7.43 -11.68 -0.57
N GLY A 162 -6.83 -10.49 -0.46
CA GLY A 162 -5.41 -10.35 -0.14
C GLY A 162 -5.01 -10.94 1.21
N CYS A 163 -5.89 -10.86 2.23
CA CYS A 163 -5.61 -11.43 3.55
C CYS A 163 -5.75 -12.96 3.60
N SER A 164 -6.56 -13.55 2.71
CA SER A 164 -6.76 -14.98 2.61
C SER A 164 -5.96 -15.66 1.47
N ALA A 165 -5.15 -14.89 0.75
CA ALA A 165 -4.29 -15.44 -0.31
C ALA A 165 -3.37 -16.52 0.26
N PRO A 166 -3.12 -17.61 -0.50
CA PRO A 166 -2.31 -18.72 -0.01
C PRO A 166 -0.96 -18.26 0.55
N ALA A 167 -0.55 -18.89 1.65
CA ALA A 167 0.79 -18.71 2.20
C ALA A 167 1.85 -19.28 1.24
N VAL A 168 3.11 -18.93 1.47
CA VAL A 168 4.26 -19.42 0.70
C VAL A 168 4.21 -20.94 0.53
N LYS A 169 4.42 -21.41 -0.68
CA LYS A 169 4.30 -22.82 -1.07
C LYS A 169 5.26 -23.79 -0.35
N ASN A 170 6.37 -23.29 0.18
CA ASN A 170 7.38 -24.09 0.89
C ASN A 170 7.58 -23.55 2.32
N THR A 171 6.77 -24.08 3.24
CA THR A 171 6.76 -23.68 4.66
C THR A 171 8.11 -23.93 5.34
N ASP A 172 8.78 -25.05 5.03
CA ASP A 172 10.05 -25.43 5.65
C ASP A 172 11.18 -24.49 5.23
N GLU A 173 11.24 -24.11 3.95
CA GLU A 173 12.23 -23.16 3.44
C GLU A 173 11.96 -21.74 3.95
N ALA A 174 10.70 -21.34 4.04
CA ALA A 174 10.30 -20.06 4.62
C ALA A 174 10.72 -19.97 6.09
N MET A 175 10.49 -21.04 6.87
CA MET A 175 10.91 -21.12 8.28
C MET A 175 12.44 -21.14 8.43
N ALA A 176 13.18 -21.86 7.58
CA ALA A 176 14.64 -21.91 7.62
C ALA A 176 15.31 -20.58 7.23
N SER A 177 14.63 -19.75 6.46
CA SER A 177 15.10 -18.43 6.04
C SER A 177 14.55 -17.27 6.85
N MET A 178 13.63 -17.52 7.78
CA MET A 178 12.93 -16.50 8.55
C MET A 178 13.91 -15.61 9.33
N GLY A 179 13.69 -14.31 9.22
CA GLY A 179 14.52 -13.28 9.84
C GLY A 179 15.77 -12.89 9.05
N LYS A 180 16.11 -13.60 7.96
CA LYS A 180 17.22 -13.15 7.10
C LYS A 180 16.87 -11.82 6.46
N MET A 181 17.79 -10.86 6.59
CA MET A 181 17.62 -9.52 6.07
C MET A 181 18.55 -9.26 4.90
N LYS A 182 18.13 -8.34 4.04
CA LYS A 182 18.98 -7.78 2.98
C LYS A 182 18.72 -6.29 2.90
N LEU A 183 19.78 -5.51 3.02
CA LEU A 183 19.74 -4.07 2.75
C LEU A 183 20.31 -3.82 1.35
N ARG A 184 19.61 -3.04 0.56
CA ARG A 184 20.06 -2.49 -0.70
C ARG A 184 20.19 -0.98 -0.56
N GLN A 185 21.33 -0.46 -0.91
CA GLN A 185 21.62 0.98 -0.96
C GLN A 185 21.56 1.41 -2.42
N PHE A 186 20.90 2.52 -2.70
CA PHE A 186 20.81 3.08 -4.05
C PHE A 186 21.80 4.24 -4.14
N PRO A 187 22.69 4.25 -5.15
CA PRO A 187 23.64 5.34 -5.31
C PRO A 187 22.89 6.63 -5.66
N GLU A 188 23.15 7.66 -4.86
CA GLU A 188 22.69 9.02 -5.11
C GLU A 188 23.87 9.87 -5.64
N PRO A 189 23.60 11.01 -6.30
CA PRO A 189 24.66 11.91 -6.73
C PRO A 189 25.60 12.29 -5.57
N ALA A 190 26.89 12.37 -5.81
CA ALA A 190 27.95 12.54 -4.81
C ALA A 190 27.77 13.76 -3.84
N MET A 191 26.92 14.71 -4.16
CA MET A 191 26.60 15.87 -3.31
C MET A 191 25.25 15.76 -2.60
N SER A 192 24.52 14.67 -2.77
CA SER A 192 23.23 14.47 -2.11
C SER A 192 23.46 14.01 -0.66
N GLN A 193 22.87 14.73 0.30
CA GLN A 193 22.77 14.24 1.68
C GLN A 193 21.64 13.22 1.85
N VAL A 194 20.76 13.11 0.86
CA VAL A 194 19.68 12.14 0.84
C VAL A 194 20.20 10.80 0.33
N GLN A 195 19.90 9.75 1.05
CA GLN A 195 20.20 8.36 0.68
C GLN A 195 18.88 7.59 0.53
N GLU A 196 18.83 6.67 -0.40
CA GLU A 196 17.69 5.78 -0.56
C GLU A 196 18.09 4.35 -0.21
N LEU A 197 17.33 3.71 0.68
CA LEU A 197 17.55 2.34 1.14
C LEU A 197 16.33 1.47 0.85
N GLN A 198 16.57 0.17 0.64
CA GLN A 198 15.53 -0.84 0.59
C GLN A 198 15.91 -1.99 1.52
N LEU A 199 15.11 -2.17 2.57
CA LEU A 199 15.21 -3.30 3.48
C LEU A 199 14.23 -4.39 3.06
N MET A 200 14.71 -5.62 2.99
CA MET A 200 13.89 -6.81 2.78
C MET A 200 14.11 -7.78 3.93
N ILE A 201 13.02 -8.28 4.52
CA ILE A 201 13.05 -9.24 5.63
C ILE A 201 12.36 -10.52 5.15
N ARG A 202 13.00 -11.67 5.29
CA ARG A 202 12.36 -12.96 5.04
C ARG A 202 11.44 -13.30 6.21
N HIS A 203 10.13 -13.25 5.99
CA HIS A 203 9.13 -13.60 6.98
C HIS A 203 7.80 -13.94 6.29
N PRO A 204 7.09 -15.01 6.69
CA PRO A 204 5.85 -15.40 6.03
C PRO A 204 4.73 -14.36 6.20
N ASN A 205 4.77 -13.54 7.24
CA ASN A 205 3.74 -12.55 7.57
C ASN A 205 2.33 -13.11 7.37
N ASN A 206 2.07 -14.23 8.05
CA ASN A 206 0.77 -14.87 8.01
C ASN A 206 -0.29 -13.96 8.64
N SER A 207 -1.38 -13.77 7.91
CA SER A 207 -2.46 -12.87 8.31
C SER A 207 -3.45 -13.47 9.33
N GLY A 208 -3.46 -14.79 9.51
CA GLY A 208 -4.49 -15.49 10.29
C GLY A 208 -5.73 -15.89 9.47
N PHE A 209 -5.87 -15.39 8.24
CA PHE A 209 -7.00 -15.70 7.34
C PHE A 209 -6.64 -16.67 6.22
N GLN A 210 -5.38 -17.06 6.15
CA GLN A 210 -4.88 -18.03 5.18
C GLN A 210 -5.20 -19.45 5.65
N ARG A 211 -5.41 -20.36 4.68
CA ARG A 211 -5.63 -21.78 4.96
C ARG A 211 -4.42 -22.60 4.49
N ASP A 212 -4.05 -23.55 5.32
CA ASP A 212 -3.10 -24.58 4.92
C ASP A 212 -3.71 -25.41 3.78
N PRO A 213 -3.00 -25.60 2.65
CA PRO A 213 -3.55 -26.26 1.48
C PRO A 213 -3.83 -27.76 1.68
N ILE A 214 -3.19 -28.39 2.66
CA ILE A 214 -3.33 -29.83 2.95
C ILE A 214 -4.40 -30.05 4.03
N THR A 215 -4.26 -29.39 5.18
CA THR A 215 -5.12 -29.61 6.34
C THR A 215 -6.40 -28.79 6.30
N GLN A 216 -6.46 -27.74 5.48
CA GLN A 216 -7.55 -26.75 5.39
C GLN A 216 -7.82 -25.97 6.67
N TYR A 217 -6.99 -26.13 7.72
CA TYR A 217 -7.07 -25.29 8.91
C TYR A 217 -6.52 -23.89 8.63
N PHE A 218 -6.98 -22.91 9.42
CA PHE A 218 -6.40 -21.57 9.36
C PHE A 218 -4.97 -21.59 9.90
N ILE A 219 -4.07 -20.92 9.19
CA ILE A 219 -2.71 -20.69 9.64
C ILE A 219 -2.77 -19.53 10.66
N PRO A 220 -2.26 -19.71 11.89
CA PRO A 220 -2.23 -18.62 12.87
C PRO A 220 -1.55 -17.36 12.34
N ALA A 221 -2.02 -16.19 12.78
CA ALA A 221 -1.36 -14.93 12.48
C ALA A 221 0.07 -14.95 13.07
N HIS A 222 1.06 -14.66 12.23
CA HIS A 222 2.47 -14.59 12.62
C HIS A 222 3.16 -13.62 11.68
N PHE A 223 3.54 -12.44 12.16
CA PHE A 223 4.05 -11.35 11.33
C PHE A 223 5.05 -10.48 12.10
N VAL A 224 5.87 -9.73 11.37
CA VAL A 224 6.74 -8.70 11.94
C VAL A 224 5.85 -7.56 12.47
N GLU A 225 5.79 -7.40 13.79
CA GLU A 225 4.98 -6.37 14.43
C GLU A 225 5.75 -5.07 14.68
N LYS A 226 7.06 -5.16 14.90
CA LYS A 226 7.92 -4.00 15.14
C LYS A 226 9.16 -4.04 14.28
N LEU A 227 9.56 -2.87 13.82
CA LEU A 227 10.79 -2.65 13.07
C LEU A 227 11.41 -1.33 13.52
N SER A 228 12.71 -1.32 13.73
CA SER A 228 13.50 -0.12 13.95
C SER A 228 14.69 -0.09 13.00
N ILE A 229 14.89 1.02 12.32
CA ILE A 229 16.01 1.28 11.43
C ILE A 229 16.69 2.55 11.89
N SER A 230 17.99 2.47 12.17
CA SER A 230 18.79 3.60 12.62
C SER A 230 20.10 3.72 11.85
N GLN A 231 20.64 4.93 11.78
CA GLN A 231 22.03 5.17 11.43
C GLN A 231 22.79 5.36 12.75
N ASP A 232 23.67 4.44 13.09
CA ASP A 232 24.27 4.32 14.41
C ASP A 232 23.18 4.29 15.50
N ASP A 233 23.10 5.31 16.34
CA ASP A 233 22.07 5.42 17.39
C ASP A 233 20.94 6.41 17.05
N ARG A 234 20.99 7.00 15.84
CA ARG A 234 19.96 7.93 15.38
C ARG A 234 18.86 7.18 14.64
N LEU A 235 17.64 7.21 15.19
CA LEU A 235 16.48 6.65 14.53
C LEU A 235 16.27 7.30 13.15
N ILE A 236 16.08 6.47 12.12
CA ILE A 236 15.64 6.88 10.80
C ILE A 236 14.13 6.65 10.70
N LEU A 237 13.71 5.40 10.88
CA LEU A 237 12.34 4.96 10.71
C LEU A 237 12.06 3.81 11.67
N ALA A 238 10.95 3.89 12.40
CA ALA A 238 10.38 2.72 13.08
C ALA A 238 8.99 2.41 12.51
N MET A 239 8.57 1.15 12.60
CA MET A 239 7.27 0.70 12.16
C MET A 239 6.63 -0.20 13.22
N GLU A 240 5.37 0.08 13.54
CA GLU A 240 4.48 -0.88 14.18
C GLU A 240 3.48 -1.33 13.13
N GLY A 241 3.51 -2.62 12.79
CA GLY A 241 2.74 -3.21 11.70
C GLY A 241 1.71 -4.21 12.16
N GLY A 242 0.78 -4.51 11.27
CA GLY A 242 -0.25 -5.52 11.46
C GLY A 242 -0.25 -6.57 10.36
N ILE A 243 -1.29 -7.40 10.35
CA ILE A 243 -1.51 -8.48 9.39
C ILE A 243 -1.61 -8.02 7.93
N SER A 244 -1.77 -6.71 7.72
CA SER A 244 -1.88 -6.10 6.39
C SER A 244 -0.53 -5.90 5.70
N ILE A 245 0.60 -5.98 6.41
CA ILE A 245 1.92 -5.99 5.77
C ILE A 245 2.10 -7.34 5.05
N SER A 246 2.50 -7.28 3.79
CA SER A 246 2.66 -8.47 2.93
C SER A 246 3.75 -9.42 3.43
N GLU A 247 3.74 -10.65 2.91
CA GLU A 247 4.84 -11.59 3.10
C GLU A 247 6.17 -11.00 2.61
N ASP A 248 7.27 -11.46 3.19
CA ASP A 248 8.61 -10.92 2.94
C ASP A 248 8.59 -9.38 2.99
N PRO A 249 8.36 -8.77 4.19
CA PRO A 249 8.26 -7.33 4.34
C PRO A 249 9.37 -6.59 3.62
N ASN A 250 8.98 -5.56 2.89
CA ASN A 250 9.87 -4.79 2.03
C ASN A 250 9.58 -3.31 2.25
N PHE A 251 10.58 -2.58 2.71
CA PHE A 251 10.49 -1.16 2.99
C PHE A 251 11.56 -0.43 2.20
N ARG A 252 11.14 0.47 1.30
CA ARG A 252 12.04 1.37 0.59
C ARG A 252 11.74 2.79 1.08
N PHE A 253 12.76 3.54 1.42
CA PHE A 253 12.62 4.88 1.99
C PHE A 253 13.85 5.70 1.69
N ASP A 254 13.67 7.01 1.65
CA ASP A 254 14.75 7.98 1.66
C ASP A 254 15.01 8.50 3.08
N PHE A 255 16.21 8.97 3.31
CA PHE A 255 16.55 9.66 4.55
C PHE A 255 17.77 10.57 4.35
N LYS A 256 17.91 11.55 5.22
CA LYS A 256 19.08 12.43 5.27
C LYS A 256 20.18 11.78 6.09
N ALA A 257 21.25 11.32 5.43
CA ALA A 257 22.39 10.74 6.09
C ALA A 257 23.16 11.78 6.93
N ASN A 258 23.71 11.34 8.06
CA ASN A 258 24.58 12.15 8.94
C ASN A 258 26.03 11.68 8.82
N GLY A 259 26.59 11.77 7.61
CA GLY A 259 27.94 11.27 7.31
C GLY A 259 28.02 9.73 7.20
N PRO A 260 29.25 9.17 7.23
CA PRO A 260 29.44 7.73 7.27
C PRO A 260 28.95 7.14 8.59
N GLY A 261 28.60 5.85 8.60
CA GLY A 261 28.11 5.16 9.80
C GLY A 261 27.60 3.78 9.46
N GLU A 262 26.86 3.18 10.35
CA GLU A 262 26.24 1.87 10.17
C GLU A 262 24.70 1.98 10.18
N ILE A 263 24.08 1.30 9.25
CA ILE A 263 22.63 1.08 9.29
C ILE A 263 22.36 -0.15 10.13
N LYS A 264 21.70 0.06 11.26
CA LYS A 264 21.27 -1.01 12.19
C LYS A 264 19.79 -1.25 12.03
N VAL A 265 19.41 -2.51 11.96
CA VAL A 265 18.01 -2.94 11.84
C VAL A 265 17.69 -3.93 12.94
N GLU A 266 16.57 -3.69 13.62
CA GLU A 266 15.97 -4.63 14.55
C GLU A 266 14.51 -4.83 14.18
N ALA A 267 14.08 -6.09 14.08
CA ALA A 267 12.68 -6.45 13.85
C ALA A 267 12.23 -7.47 14.89
N THR A 268 10.99 -7.33 15.37
CA THR A 268 10.37 -8.27 16.31
C THR A 268 9.08 -8.79 15.69
N ASP A 269 8.86 -10.09 15.76
CA ASP A 269 7.62 -10.71 15.31
C ASP A 269 6.64 -10.94 16.49
N THR A 270 5.42 -11.34 16.16
CA THR A 270 4.35 -11.60 17.13
C THR A 270 4.60 -12.80 18.04
N ASP A 271 5.58 -13.66 17.75
CA ASP A 271 6.05 -14.73 18.63
C ASP A 271 7.15 -14.24 19.60
N GLY A 272 7.52 -12.95 19.52
CA GLY A 272 8.55 -12.32 20.34
C GLY A 272 9.97 -12.60 19.88
N LYS A 273 10.15 -13.16 18.67
CA LYS A 273 11.47 -13.41 18.12
C LYS A 273 12.06 -12.11 17.57
N VAL A 274 13.30 -11.83 17.99
CA VAL A 274 14.05 -10.64 17.56
C VAL A 274 15.05 -11.04 16.47
N PHE A 275 15.05 -10.27 15.40
CA PHE A 275 15.97 -10.37 14.27
C PHE A 275 16.76 -9.08 14.17
N GLN A 276 18.08 -9.17 14.03
CA GLN A 276 18.97 -8.02 13.96
C GLN A 276 19.97 -8.21 12.84
N ASP A 277 20.32 -7.12 12.16
CA ASP A 277 21.39 -7.08 11.17
C ASP A 277 21.96 -5.65 11.07
N GLN A 278 23.17 -5.51 10.51
CA GLN A 278 23.80 -4.20 10.33
C GLN A 278 24.67 -4.18 9.08
N TRP A 279 24.75 -3.00 8.45
CA TRP A 279 25.54 -2.76 7.24
C TRP A 279 26.23 -1.41 7.30
N PRO A 280 27.48 -1.31 6.82
CA PRO A 280 28.10 -0.01 6.63
C PRO A 280 27.26 0.83 5.65
N LEU A 281 27.06 2.10 5.95
CA LEU A 281 26.48 3.03 5.00
C LEU A 281 27.52 3.36 3.93
N GLU A 282 27.24 2.99 2.69
CA GLU A 282 28.11 3.31 1.57
C GLU A 282 28.17 4.83 1.39
N ALA A 283 29.37 5.38 1.34
CA ALA A 283 29.53 6.79 1.05
C ALA A 283 28.94 7.07 -0.33
N ALA A 284 28.15 8.15 -0.47
CA ALA A 284 27.73 8.63 -1.78
C ALA A 284 28.97 8.73 -2.68
N GLY A 285 28.99 8.02 -3.79
CA GLY A 285 30.17 7.73 -4.58
C GLY A 285 31.09 8.93 -4.82
N LEU A 286 32.39 8.73 -4.52
CA LEU A 286 33.46 9.65 -4.89
C LEU A 286 33.60 9.74 -6.41
#